data_3b8484feb90e5035901a2017b72cf27c
#
_entry.id   3b8484feb90e5035901a2017b72cf27c
#
_cell.length_a   1.000
_cell.length_b   1.000
_cell.length_c   1.000
_cell.angle_alpha   90.00
_cell.angle_beta   90.00
_cell.angle_gamma   90.00
#
_symmetry.space_group_name_H-M   'P 1'
#
loop_
_entity.id
_entity.type
_entity.pdbx_description
1 polymer ?
#
loop_
_entity_poly.entity_id
_entity_poly.type
_entity_poly.pdbx_seq_one_letter_code
_entity_poly.pdbx_strand_id
1 'polypeptide(L)'
;MKIAMLHGPRDLRIEEHPLDTNLSPTQVHVQTQVSAFKIGTDRGNYEGAEPVAGAPDYPRWVGDSNLGIVVATGEQVTGLSIGDRVVSRQPHQSEYVAEES
;
A
#
# COMPACT_ATOMS: atom_id res chain seq x y z
N MET A 1 11.29 0.34 1.88
CA MET A 1 10.10 -0.46 2.25
C MET A 1 9.96 -1.67 1.34
N LYS A 2 9.37 -2.72 1.83
CA LYS A 2 9.11 -3.91 1.01
C LYS A 2 7.72 -3.82 0.39
N ILE A 3 7.62 -4.17 -0.87
CA ILE A 3 6.37 -4.12 -1.61
C ILE A 3 6.25 -5.33 -2.55
N ALA A 4 5.04 -5.85 -2.69
CA ALA A 4 4.75 -6.90 -3.65
C ALA A 4 4.52 -6.28 -5.03
N MET A 5 5.33 -6.68 -6.00
CA MET A 5 5.25 -6.19 -7.38
C MET A 5 5.00 -7.34 -8.34
N LEU A 6 4.05 -7.14 -9.24
CA LEU A 6 3.71 -8.09 -10.28
C LEU A 6 4.38 -7.67 -11.58
N HIS A 7 5.32 -8.49 -12.07
CA HIS A 7 6.11 -8.19 -13.28
C HIS A 7 5.50 -8.77 -14.56
N GLY A 8 4.52 -9.62 -14.42
CA GLY A 8 3.80 -10.25 -15.51
C GLY A 8 2.86 -11.30 -14.93
N PRO A 9 2.06 -12.02 -15.76
CA PRO A 9 1.19 -13.07 -15.24
C PRO A 9 1.99 -14.08 -14.41
N ARG A 10 1.53 -14.34 -13.18
CA ARG A 10 2.15 -15.29 -12.25
C ARG A 10 3.59 -14.98 -11.85
N ASP A 11 4.04 -13.75 -12.05
CA ASP A 11 5.42 -13.33 -11.71
C ASP A 11 5.37 -12.28 -10.60
N LEU A 12 5.04 -12.74 -9.38
CA LEU A 12 4.98 -11.89 -8.19
C LEU A 12 6.33 -11.90 -7.47
N ARG A 13 6.85 -10.71 -7.19
CA ARG A 13 8.13 -10.53 -6.51
C ARG A 13 7.99 -9.59 -5.32
N ILE A 14 8.72 -9.87 -4.26
CA ILE A 14 8.85 -8.93 -3.13
C ILE A 14 10.11 -8.11 -3.37
N GLU A 15 9.95 -6.80 -3.47
CA GLU A 15 11.04 -5.87 -3.79
C GLU A 15 11.24 -4.86 -2.68
N GLU A 16 12.46 -4.34 -2.59
CA GLU A 16 12.81 -3.21 -1.73
C GLU A 16 12.71 -1.93 -2.56
N HIS A 17 11.84 -1.02 -2.15
CA HIS A 17 11.71 0.30 -2.78
C HIS A 17 12.01 1.39 -1.75
N PRO A 18 12.64 2.49 -2.15
CA PRO A 18 12.85 3.61 -1.24
C PRO A 18 11.51 4.26 -0.87
N LEU A 19 11.41 4.72 0.37
CA LEU A 19 10.26 5.48 0.85
C LEU A 19 10.78 6.77 1.46
N ASP A 20 10.29 7.91 0.96
CA ASP A 20 10.60 9.21 1.55
C ASP A 20 9.73 9.41 2.80
N THR A 21 10.36 9.40 3.96
CA THR A 21 9.69 9.57 5.25
C THR A 21 9.69 11.02 5.75
N ASN A 22 10.16 11.97 4.95
CA ASN A 22 10.02 13.39 5.23
C ASN A 22 8.58 13.82 4.93
N LEU A 23 7.76 13.87 5.97
CA LEU A 23 6.34 14.13 5.82
C LEU A 23 6.07 15.61 5.52
N SER A 24 5.18 15.86 4.56
CA SER A 24 4.56 17.18 4.45
C SER A 24 3.60 17.39 5.63
N PRO A 25 3.16 18.64 5.93
CA PRO A 25 2.35 18.92 7.13
C PRO A 25 1.08 18.11 7.27
N THR A 26 0.51 17.60 6.18
CA THR A 26 -0.77 16.86 6.17
C THR A 26 -0.61 15.36 5.97
N GLN A 27 0.61 14.86 5.91
CA GLN A 27 0.89 13.44 5.67
C GLN A 27 1.08 12.65 6.95
N VAL A 28 0.83 11.36 6.85
CA VAL A 28 1.09 10.38 7.90
C VAL A 28 1.97 9.26 7.34
N HIS A 29 2.84 8.71 8.19
CA HIS A 29 3.63 7.51 7.91
C HIS A 29 2.98 6.35 8.64
N VAL A 30 2.64 5.30 7.92
CA VAL A 30 1.95 4.13 8.45
C VAL A 30 2.81 2.89 8.25
N GLN A 31 2.95 2.10 9.30
CA GLN A 31 3.60 0.79 9.25
C GLN A 31 2.51 -0.28 9.14
N THR A 32 2.55 -1.07 8.07
CA THR A 32 1.57 -2.12 7.81
C THR A 32 1.70 -3.25 8.82
N GLN A 33 0.58 -3.67 9.40
CA GLN A 33 0.49 -4.87 10.22
C GLN A 33 -0.01 -6.06 9.42
N VAL A 34 -1.06 -5.85 8.64
CA VAL A 34 -1.70 -6.90 7.84
C VAL A 34 -2.16 -6.29 6.52
N SER A 35 -1.93 -7.02 5.46
CA SER A 35 -2.47 -6.70 4.14
C SER A 35 -3.36 -7.87 3.71
N ALA A 36 -4.65 -7.59 3.46
CA ALA A 36 -5.62 -8.63 3.20
C ALA A 36 -5.65 -9.03 1.72
N PHE A 37 -5.66 -10.34 1.48
CA PHE A 37 -5.78 -10.91 0.14
C PHE A 37 -7.26 -11.00 -0.26
N LYS A 38 -7.60 -10.43 -1.41
CA LYS A 38 -8.93 -10.54 -2.00
C LYS A 38 -8.91 -11.59 -3.10
N ILE A 39 -9.57 -12.72 -2.89
CA ILE A 39 -9.51 -13.89 -3.77
C ILE A 39 -9.79 -13.54 -5.23
N GLY A 40 -10.85 -12.81 -5.51
CA GLY A 40 -11.23 -12.47 -6.88
C GLY A 40 -10.25 -11.50 -7.54
N THR A 41 -10.00 -10.36 -6.92
CA THR A 41 -9.17 -9.29 -7.47
C THR A 41 -7.68 -9.66 -7.52
N ASP A 42 -7.12 -10.12 -6.40
CA ASP A 42 -5.70 -10.42 -6.32
C ASP A 42 -5.32 -11.64 -7.17
N ARG A 43 -6.17 -12.66 -7.17
CA ARG A 43 -5.98 -13.83 -8.02
C ARG A 43 -6.03 -13.48 -9.50
N GLY A 44 -7.03 -12.67 -9.90
CA GLY A 44 -7.16 -12.22 -11.28
C GLY A 44 -5.95 -11.43 -11.74
N ASN A 45 -5.43 -10.53 -10.91
CA ASN A 45 -4.19 -9.80 -11.20
C ASN A 45 -3.00 -10.74 -11.36
N TYR A 46 -2.85 -11.70 -10.46
CA TYR A 46 -1.73 -12.63 -10.46
C TYR A 46 -1.73 -13.51 -11.71
N GLU A 47 -2.89 -14.00 -12.11
CA GLU A 47 -3.01 -14.90 -13.26
C GLU A 47 -3.02 -14.17 -14.61
N GLY A 48 -3.08 -12.84 -14.60
CA GLY A 48 -3.14 -12.05 -15.82
C GLY A 48 -4.50 -12.12 -16.51
N ALA A 49 -5.58 -12.37 -15.76
CA ALA A 49 -6.95 -12.27 -16.25
C ALA A 49 -7.23 -10.85 -16.72
N GLU A 50 -8.37 -10.65 -17.42
CA GLU A 50 -8.71 -9.35 -17.98
C GLU A 50 -8.45 -8.21 -16.99
N PRO A 51 -7.69 -7.19 -17.41
CA PRO A 51 -7.33 -6.11 -16.50
C PRO A 51 -8.58 -5.33 -16.12
N VAL A 52 -8.66 -4.96 -14.84
CA VAL A 52 -9.61 -3.96 -14.40
C VAL A 52 -9.32 -2.66 -15.14
N ALA A 53 -10.35 -1.98 -15.64
CA ALA A 53 -10.17 -0.73 -16.35
C ALA A 53 -9.34 0.25 -15.50
N GLY A 54 -8.29 0.80 -16.08
CA GLY A 54 -7.37 1.71 -15.40
C GLY A 54 -6.25 1.03 -14.63
N ALA A 55 -6.11 -0.30 -14.68
CA ALA A 55 -4.99 -0.99 -14.07
C ALA A 55 -3.67 -0.58 -14.74
N PRO A 56 -2.61 -0.29 -13.98
CA PRO A 56 -1.32 0.06 -14.58
C PRO A 56 -0.68 -1.13 -15.29
N ASP A 57 0.20 -0.82 -16.25
CA ASP A 57 1.00 -1.84 -16.94
C ASP A 57 1.98 -2.51 -15.96
N TYR A 58 2.51 -3.66 -16.38
CA TYR A 58 3.58 -4.33 -15.65
C TYR A 58 4.89 -3.55 -15.72
N PRO A 59 5.73 -3.54 -14.67
CA PRO A 59 5.43 -4.08 -13.34
C PRO A 59 4.45 -3.18 -12.58
N ARG A 60 3.61 -3.77 -11.73
CA ARG A 60 2.61 -3.01 -10.96
C ARG A 60 2.48 -3.57 -9.55
N TRP A 61 2.04 -2.72 -8.61
CA TRP A 61 1.71 -3.18 -7.27
C TRP A 61 0.40 -3.97 -7.28
N VAL A 62 0.17 -4.75 -6.21
CA VAL A 62 -1.06 -5.52 -6.01
C VAL A 62 -1.61 -5.28 -4.60
N GLY A 63 -2.92 -5.43 -4.47
CA GLY A 63 -3.62 -5.29 -3.20
C GLY A 63 -4.30 -3.94 -3.03
N ASP A 64 -5.35 -3.92 -2.23
CA ASP A 64 -6.12 -2.71 -1.94
C ASP A 64 -6.74 -2.72 -0.54
N SER A 65 -6.26 -3.57 0.36
CA SER A 65 -6.71 -3.64 1.74
C SER A 65 -5.53 -3.77 2.68
N ASN A 66 -5.33 -2.76 3.50
CA ASN A 66 -4.16 -2.63 4.36
C ASN A 66 -4.60 -2.15 5.74
N LEU A 67 -4.17 -2.86 6.79
CA LEU A 67 -4.33 -2.44 8.18
C LEU A 67 -2.95 -2.10 8.73
N GLY A 68 -2.79 -0.89 9.23
CA GLY A 68 -1.52 -0.43 9.76
C GLY A 68 -1.64 0.42 11.00
N ILE A 69 -0.49 0.81 11.52
CA ILE A 69 -0.37 1.71 12.68
C ILE A 69 0.34 2.98 12.23
N VAL A 70 -0.20 4.13 12.62
CA VAL A 70 0.43 5.42 12.41
C VAL A 70 1.68 5.50 13.28
N VAL A 71 2.84 5.71 12.65
CA VAL A 71 4.13 5.80 13.35
C VAL A 71 4.72 7.21 13.34
N ALA A 72 4.24 8.08 12.45
CA ALA A 72 4.63 9.49 12.41
C ALA A 72 3.52 10.31 11.76
N THR A 73 3.40 11.58 12.16
CA THR A 73 2.40 12.50 11.62
C THR A 73 3.05 13.84 11.26
N GLY A 74 2.56 14.48 10.19
CA GLY A 74 2.92 15.85 9.85
C GLY A 74 2.35 16.86 10.85
N GLU A 75 2.86 18.07 10.82
CA GLU A 75 2.55 19.12 11.83
C GLU A 75 1.07 19.52 11.85
N GLN A 76 0.37 19.42 10.74
CA GLN A 76 -1.04 19.83 10.61
C GLN A 76 -2.03 18.67 10.68
N VAL A 77 -1.55 17.46 10.94
CA VAL A 77 -2.44 16.29 11.11
C VAL A 77 -3.18 16.41 12.44
N THR A 78 -4.50 16.39 12.41
CA THR A 78 -5.34 16.56 13.58
C THR A 78 -6.26 15.38 13.87
N GLY A 79 -6.63 14.60 12.85
CA GLY A 79 -7.57 13.49 12.98
C GLY A 79 -6.92 12.14 13.32
N LEU A 80 -5.59 12.05 13.25
CA LEU A 80 -4.84 10.83 13.52
C LEU A 80 -3.70 11.11 14.49
N SER A 81 -3.37 10.13 15.31
CA SER A 81 -2.26 10.20 16.27
C SER A 81 -1.36 8.99 16.13
N ILE A 82 -0.10 9.15 16.53
CA ILE A 82 0.84 8.02 16.56
C ILE A 82 0.25 6.90 17.43
N GLY A 83 0.26 5.68 16.90
CA GLY A 83 -0.32 4.51 17.55
C GLY A 83 -1.74 4.17 17.08
N ASP A 84 -2.39 5.06 16.33
CA ASP A 84 -3.72 4.77 15.79
C ASP A 84 -3.65 3.68 14.73
N ARG A 85 -4.66 2.80 14.72
CA ARG A 85 -4.84 1.81 13.68
C ARG A 85 -5.64 2.40 12.54
N VAL A 86 -5.19 2.16 11.30
CA VAL A 86 -5.86 2.68 10.12
C VAL A 86 -6.07 1.57 9.09
N VAL A 87 -7.23 1.61 8.44
CA VAL A 87 -7.53 0.74 7.31
C VAL A 87 -7.50 1.59 6.05
N SER A 88 -6.85 1.09 5.02
CA SER A 88 -6.68 1.84 3.78
C SER A 88 -6.75 0.92 2.56
N ARG A 89 -6.79 1.54 1.39
CA ARG A 89 -6.73 0.85 0.10
C ARG A 89 -5.30 0.75 -0.45
N GLN A 90 -4.33 0.83 0.43
CA GLN A 90 -2.93 0.72 0.03
C GLN A 90 -2.58 -0.71 -0.41
N PRO A 91 -1.60 -0.85 -1.32
CA PRO A 91 -1.15 -2.16 -1.77
C PRO A 91 -0.50 -3.01 -0.68
N HIS A 92 -0.13 -4.24 -1.04
CA HIS A 92 0.64 -5.13 -0.17
C HIS A 92 2.07 -4.61 -0.04
N GLN A 93 2.33 -3.83 0.98
CA GLN A 93 3.62 -3.18 1.24
C GLN A 93 3.85 -3.04 2.74
N SER A 94 5.12 -2.95 3.15
CA SER A 94 5.46 -2.96 4.57
C SER A 94 5.15 -1.64 5.28
N GLU A 95 5.18 -0.53 4.56
CA GLU A 95 4.88 0.79 5.10
C GLU A 95 4.53 1.75 3.96
N TYR A 96 3.91 2.87 4.30
CA TYR A 96 3.57 3.88 3.31
C TYR A 96 3.42 5.26 3.93
N VAL A 97 3.47 6.29 3.08
CA VAL A 97 3.14 7.66 3.43
C VAL A 97 1.90 8.07 2.64
N ALA A 98 0.94 8.67 3.31
CA ALA A 98 -0.32 9.08 2.70
C ALA A 98 -0.85 10.36 3.31
N GLU A 99 -1.74 11.04 2.59
CA GLU A 99 -2.45 12.19 3.12
C GLU A 99 -3.43 11.73 4.21
N GLU A 100 -3.67 12.58 5.19
CA GLU A 100 -4.60 12.31 6.30
C GLU A 100 -6.03 12.06 5.80
N SER A 101 -6.46 12.80 4.80
CA SER A 101 -7.82 12.73 4.29
C SER A 101 -7.96 11.84 3.07
#